data_9caa7e6d9cd2e7a4d120dfd49ce12db5
#
_entry.id   9caa7e6d9cd2e7a4d120dfd49ce12db5
#
_cell.length_a   1.000
_cell.length_b   1.000
_cell.length_c   1.000
_cell.angle_alpha   90.00
_cell.angle_beta   90.00
_cell.angle_gamma   90.00
#
_symmetry.space_group_name_H-M   'P 1'
#
loop_
_entity.id
_entity.type
_entity.pdbx_description
1 polymer ?
#
loop_
_entity_poly.entity_id
_entity_poly.type
_entity_poly.pdbx_seq_one_letter_code
_entity_poly.pdbx_strand_id
1 'polypeptide(L)'
;MDLLGILECAAYAVMPCLLGMLWELAAGVNGLLAALVTFLTLGGWYWAGFRYSKRVKNPAAALLLGNSVGILSFAVYLWQEYGAAVKTMWLQALSQKFAAPLTMITVRIVMRFSPVVDGVTQVSNTALQAVGLALMAILFAVAYFSARQRAKLLGK
;
A
#
# COMPACT_ATOMS: atom_id res chain seq x y z
N MET A 1 -12.40 5.10 -21.18
CA MET A 1 -12.85 4.52 -19.92
C MET A 1 -14.15 5.21 -19.56
N ASP A 2 -15.20 4.46 -19.27
CA ASP A 2 -16.50 4.98 -18.85
C ASP A 2 -16.44 5.50 -17.40
N LEU A 3 -17.42 6.33 -17.01
CA LEU A 3 -17.46 6.94 -15.68
C LEU A 3 -17.41 5.87 -14.55
N LEU A 4 -18.11 4.77 -14.75
CA LEU A 4 -18.13 3.62 -13.82
C LEU A 4 -16.74 3.02 -13.65
N GLY A 5 -15.96 2.89 -14.72
CA GLY A 5 -14.60 2.40 -14.66
C GLY A 5 -13.64 3.35 -13.95
N ILE A 6 -13.86 4.67 -14.06
CA ILE A 6 -13.09 5.68 -13.32
C ILE A 6 -13.36 5.55 -11.82
N LEU A 7 -14.64 5.50 -11.45
CA LEU A 7 -15.06 5.36 -10.05
C LEU A 7 -14.55 4.06 -9.44
N GLU A 8 -14.62 2.95 -10.19
CA GLU A 8 -14.07 1.65 -9.75
C GLU A 8 -12.56 1.75 -9.47
N CYS A 9 -11.80 2.32 -10.39
CA CYS A 9 -10.35 2.50 -10.21
C CYS A 9 -10.03 3.41 -9.02
N ALA A 10 -10.76 4.52 -8.84
CA ALA A 10 -10.58 5.41 -7.70
C ALA A 10 -10.89 4.71 -6.37
N ALA A 11 -11.96 3.94 -6.31
CA ALA A 11 -12.31 3.16 -5.11
C ALA A 11 -11.20 2.18 -4.73
N TYR A 12 -10.63 1.45 -5.70
CA TYR A 12 -9.50 0.57 -5.43
C TYR A 12 -8.26 1.34 -4.97
N ALA A 13 -7.95 2.50 -5.54
CA ALA A 13 -6.78 3.30 -5.14
C ALA A 13 -6.86 3.78 -3.67
N VAL A 14 -8.07 4.07 -3.17
CA VAL A 14 -8.31 4.53 -1.78
C VAL A 14 -8.45 3.35 -0.79
N MET A 15 -8.83 2.18 -1.26
CA MET A 15 -9.11 1.00 -0.42
C MET A 15 -8.01 0.69 0.61
N PRO A 16 -6.70 0.73 0.32
CA PRO A 16 -5.65 0.46 1.30
C PRO A 16 -5.66 1.43 2.48
N CYS A 17 -6.02 2.71 2.26
CA CYS A 17 -6.11 3.68 3.34
C CYS A 17 -7.26 3.34 4.30
N LEU A 18 -8.42 2.92 3.78
CA LEU A 18 -9.55 2.48 4.59
C LEU A 18 -9.21 1.21 5.38
N LEU A 19 -8.55 0.25 4.75
CA LEU A 19 -8.05 -0.95 5.41
C LEU A 19 -6.95 -0.62 6.44
N GLY A 20 -6.16 0.43 6.22
CA GLY A 20 -5.19 0.93 7.18
C GLY A 20 -5.82 1.48 8.44
N MET A 21 -6.92 2.22 8.32
CA MET A 21 -7.70 2.66 9.48
C MET A 21 -8.28 1.46 10.25
N LEU A 22 -8.83 0.48 9.53
CA LEU A 22 -9.35 -0.74 10.13
C LEU A 22 -8.26 -1.56 10.80
N TRP A 23 -7.06 -1.62 10.20
CA TRP A 23 -5.91 -2.33 10.75
C TRP A 23 -5.46 -1.74 12.10
N GLU A 24 -5.42 -0.41 12.24
CA GLU A 24 -5.06 0.23 13.51
C GLU A 24 -6.07 -0.10 14.62
N LEU A 25 -7.37 -0.05 14.29
CA LEU A 25 -8.41 -0.46 15.24
C LEU A 25 -8.24 -1.93 15.63
N ALA A 26 -8.02 -2.81 14.66
CA ALA A 26 -7.81 -4.23 14.89
C ALA A 26 -6.54 -4.51 15.70
N ALA A 27 -5.45 -3.81 15.43
CA ALA A 27 -4.17 -3.95 16.14
C ALA A 27 -4.29 -3.51 17.61
N GLY A 28 -5.10 -2.49 17.89
CA GLY A 28 -5.41 -2.06 19.26
C GLY A 28 -6.22 -3.07 20.07
N VAL A 29 -6.94 -3.98 19.40
CA VAL A 29 -7.76 -5.00 20.06
C VAL A 29 -7.03 -6.34 20.15
N ASN A 30 -6.55 -6.87 19.00
CA ASN A 30 -5.94 -8.19 18.93
C ASN A 30 -5.04 -8.34 17.69
N GLY A 31 -3.84 -8.88 17.88
CA GLY A 31 -2.90 -9.12 16.78
C GLY A 31 -3.41 -10.09 15.70
N LEU A 32 -4.29 -11.04 16.04
CA LEU A 32 -4.93 -11.93 15.06
C LEU A 32 -5.86 -11.16 14.12
N LEU A 33 -6.64 -10.21 14.66
CA LEU A 33 -7.49 -9.34 13.84
C LEU A 33 -6.66 -8.46 12.91
N ALA A 34 -5.54 -7.90 13.41
CA ALA A 34 -4.61 -7.13 12.58
C ALA A 34 -4.03 -7.99 11.45
N ALA A 35 -3.65 -9.24 11.74
CA ALA A 35 -3.18 -10.18 10.71
C ALA A 35 -4.26 -10.47 9.66
N LEU A 36 -5.51 -10.67 10.07
CA LEU A 36 -6.63 -10.87 9.15
C LEU A 36 -6.80 -9.67 8.21
N VAL A 37 -6.76 -8.44 8.72
CA VAL A 37 -6.84 -7.23 7.90
C VAL A 37 -5.65 -7.13 6.95
N THR A 38 -4.44 -7.53 7.38
CA THR A 38 -3.26 -7.62 6.50
C THR A 38 -3.53 -8.55 5.31
N PHE A 39 -4.04 -9.77 5.54
CA PHE A 39 -4.36 -10.72 4.47
C PHE A 39 -5.47 -10.21 3.56
N LEU A 40 -6.51 -9.59 4.10
CA LEU A 40 -7.58 -8.95 3.32
C LEU A 40 -7.01 -7.83 2.43
N THR A 41 -6.07 -7.04 2.95
CA THR A 41 -5.41 -5.99 2.17
C THR A 41 -4.60 -6.59 1.01
N LEU A 42 -3.81 -7.62 1.26
CA LEU A 42 -3.03 -8.29 0.21
C LEU A 42 -3.94 -8.89 -0.87
N GLY A 43 -4.98 -9.60 -0.48
CA GLY A 43 -5.95 -10.21 -1.40
C GLY A 43 -6.73 -9.15 -2.19
N GLY A 44 -7.24 -8.14 -1.53
CA GLY A 44 -7.95 -7.02 -2.15
C GLY A 44 -7.07 -6.23 -3.11
N TRP A 45 -5.79 -6.00 -2.74
CA TRP A 45 -4.86 -5.29 -3.60
C TRP A 45 -4.43 -6.11 -4.82
N TYR A 46 -4.24 -7.41 -4.66
CA TYR A 46 -4.06 -8.32 -5.81
C TYR A 46 -5.28 -8.28 -6.73
N TRP A 47 -6.49 -8.32 -6.17
CA TRP A 47 -7.74 -8.19 -6.93
C TRP A 47 -7.83 -6.84 -7.66
N ALA A 48 -7.44 -5.75 -7.02
CA ALA A 48 -7.38 -4.43 -7.64
C ALA A 48 -6.48 -4.44 -8.89
N GLY A 49 -5.26 -4.95 -8.80
CA GLY A 49 -4.35 -5.09 -9.95
C GLY A 49 -4.98 -5.90 -11.10
N PHE A 50 -5.66 -7.00 -10.77
CA PHE A 50 -6.39 -7.81 -11.74
C PHE A 50 -7.53 -7.00 -12.42
N ARG A 51 -8.29 -6.21 -11.67
CA ARG A 51 -9.36 -5.36 -12.22
C ARG A 51 -8.81 -4.24 -13.09
N TYR A 52 -7.74 -3.57 -12.66
CA TYR A 52 -7.05 -2.54 -13.46
C TYR A 52 -6.57 -3.07 -14.81
N SER A 53 -6.11 -4.32 -14.90
CA SER A 53 -5.67 -4.92 -16.16
C SER A 53 -6.75 -4.97 -17.24
N LYS A 54 -8.02 -5.01 -16.83
CA LYS A 54 -9.18 -5.01 -17.73
C LYS A 54 -9.60 -3.60 -18.15
N ARG A 55 -9.29 -2.58 -17.34
CA ARG A 55 -9.74 -1.20 -17.53
C ARG A 55 -8.67 -0.31 -18.16
N VAL A 56 -7.41 -0.47 -17.77
CA VAL A 56 -6.29 0.39 -18.18
C VAL A 56 -5.31 -0.44 -19.02
N LYS A 57 -5.26 -0.16 -20.33
CA LYS A 57 -4.41 -0.93 -21.26
C LYS A 57 -2.91 -0.63 -21.11
N ASN A 58 -2.56 0.63 -20.79
CA ASN A 58 -1.17 1.04 -20.60
C ASN A 58 -0.68 0.60 -19.21
N PRO A 59 0.38 -0.27 -19.14
CA PRO A 59 0.88 -0.78 -17.86
C PRO A 59 1.42 0.33 -16.94
N ALA A 60 2.16 1.30 -17.49
CA ALA A 60 2.72 2.40 -16.70
C ALA A 60 1.60 3.26 -16.09
N ALA A 61 0.57 3.60 -16.88
CA ALA A 61 -0.59 4.33 -16.39
C ALA A 61 -1.35 3.53 -15.32
N ALA A 62 -1.51 2.21 -15.49
CA ALA A 62 -2.17 1.37 -14.49
C ALA A 62 -1.40 1.35 -13.16
N LEU A 63 -0.08 1.19 -13.21
CA LEU A 63 0.78 1.18 -12.02
C LEU A 63 0.77 2.54 -11.31
N LEU A 64 0.88 3.63 -12.04
CA LEU A 64 0.85 4.99 -11.46
C LEU A 64 -0.51 5.31 -10.86
N LEU A 65 -1.60 5.08 -11.59
CA LEU A 65 -2.95 5.36 -11.12
C LEU A 65 -3.33 4.46 -9.93
N GLY A 66 -3.03 3.17 -10.02
CA GLY A 66 -3.32 2.22 -8.95
C GLY A 66 -2.59 2.56 -7.65
N ASN A 67 -1.32 2.99 -7.74
CA ASN A 67 -0.52 3.33 -6.56
C ASN A 67 -0.51 4.85 -6.25
N SER A 68 -1.28 5.68 -6.95
CA SER A 68 -1.26 7.15 -6.82
C SER A 68 -1.50 7.62 -5.38
N VAL A 69 -2.48 7.04 -4.70
CA VAL A 69 -2.80 7.37 -3.31
C VAL A 69 -1.64 6.99 -2.38
N GLY A 70 -1.01 5.83 -2.59
CA GLY A 70 0.16 5.40 -1.83
C GLY A 70 1.38 6.30 -2.05
N ILE A 71 1.63 6.68 -3.30
CA ILE A 71 2.72 7.61 -3.67
C ILE A 71 2.48 8.97 -3.03
N LEU A 72 1.26 9.51 -3.13
CA LEU A 72 0.90 10.78 -2.51
C LEU A 72 0.99 10.72 -0.99
N SER A 73 0.49 9.65 -0.37
CA SER A 73 0.59 9.42 1.08
C SER A 73 2.06 9.42 1.53
N PHE A 74 2.92 8.72 0.81
CA PHE A 74 4.34 8.67 1.13
C PHE A 74 5.03 10.03 0.92
N ALA A 75 4.69 10.77 -0.14
CA ALA A 75 5.21 12.12 -0.35
C ALA A 75 4.79 13.09 0.76
N VAL A 76 3.51 13.04 1.19
CA VAL A 76 3.02 13.83 2.33
C VAL A 76 3.72 13.43 3.62
N TYR A 77 3.96 12.13 3.85
CA TYR A 77 4.72 11.65 4.99
C TYR A 77 6.15 12.22 5.00
N LEU A 78 6.87 12.13 3.88
CA LEU A 78 8.24 12.67 3.78
C LEU A 78 8.27 14.19 3.99
N TRP A 79 7.30 14.90 3.42
CA TRP A 79 7.19 16.34 3.65
C TRP A 79 6.96 16.66 5.12
N GLN A 80 6.07 15.96 5.82
CA GLN A 80 5.82 16.14 7.25
C GLN A 80 7.04 15.77 8.09
N GLU A 81 7.79 14.73 7.72
CA GLU A 81 8.91 14.24 8.52
C GLU A 81 10.14 15.12 8.38
N TYR A 82 10.45 15.56 7.14
CA TYR A 82 11.73 16.23 6.82
C TYR A 82 11.61 17.67 6.34
N GLY A 83 10.45 18.08 5.84
CA GLY A 83 10.28 19.39 5.18
C GLY A 83 9.40 20.37 5.93
N ALA A 84 8.49 19.92 6.77
CA ALA A 84 7.56 20.80 7.47
C ALA A 84 8.22 21.46 8.69
N ALA A 85 8.14 22.79 8.78
CA ALA A 85 8.61 23.54 9.97
C ALA A 85 7.78 23.22 11.23
N VAL A 86 6.49 22.92 11.05
CA VAL A 86 5.59 22.47 12.11
C VAL A 86 4.92 21.17 11.66
N LYS A 87 5.12 20.13 12.45
CA LYS A 87 4.53 18.81 12.15
C LYS A 87 3.06 18.78 12.56
N THR A 88 2.21 18.39 11.64
CA THR A 88 0.76 18.25 11.88
C THR A 88 0.46 16.77 12.16
N MET A 89 0.21 16.42 13.43
CA MET A 89 0.08 15.02 13.86
C MET A 89 -1.00 14.23 13.09
N TRP A 90 -2.18 14.84 12.84
CA TRP A 90 -3.25 14.15 12.12
C TRP A 90 -2.88 13.88 10.64
N LEU A 91 -2.17 14.81 10.00
CA LEU A 91 -1.74 14.66 8.61
C LEU A 91 -0.63 13.61 8.50
N GLN A 92 0.29 13.58 9.44
CA GLN A 92 1.33 12.54 9.54
C GLN A 92 0.68 11.17 9.76
N ALA A 93 -0.27 11.06 10.68
CA ALA A 93 -1.00 9.82 10.92
C ALA A 93 -1.79 9.36 9.68
N LEU A 94 -2.49 10.28 9.00
CA LEU A 94 -3.25 9.96 7.79
C LEU A 94 -2.34 9.46 6.67
N SER A 95 -1.18 10.08 6.49
CA SER A 95 -0.22 9.72 5.43
C SER A 95 0.41 8.34 5.62
N GLN A 96 0.30 7.72 6.78
CA GLN A 96 0.81 6.37 7.05
C GLN A 96 -0.23 5.26 6.80
N LYS A 97 -1.52 5.62 6.61
CA LYS A 97 -2.61 4.63 6.50
C LYS A 97 -2.47 3.68 5.32
N PHE A 98 -1.89 4.14 4.20
CA PHE A 98 -1.74 3.29 3.02
C PHE A 98 -0.86 2.06 3.28
N ALA A 99 0.24 2.21 4.01
CA ALA A 99 1.18 1.14 4.32
C ALA A 99 0.89 0.43 5.66
N ALA A 100 0.07 1.01 6.52
CA ALA A 100 -0.23 0.49 7.87
C ALA A 100 -0.62 -1.00 7.89
N PRO A 101 -1.48 -1.53 6.99
CA PRO A 101 -1.85 -2.94 7.02
C PRO A 101 -0.67 -3.90 6.81
N LEU A 102 0.41 -3.43 6.21
CA LEU A 102 1.61 -4.24 5.94
C LEU A 102 2.65 -4.16 7.06
N THR A 103 2.43 -3.39 8.13
CA THR A 103 3.40 -3.15 9.20
C THR A 103 3.96 -4.45 9.77
N MET A 104 3.12 -5.48 9.97
CA MET A 104 3.57 -6.79 10.49
C MET A 104 4.61 -7.47 9.57
N ILE A 105 4.53 -7.25 8.27
CA ILE A 105 5.45 -7.82 7.27
C ILE A 105 6.67 -6.90 7.12
N THR A 106 6.44 -5.60 6.96
CA THR A 106 7.50 -4.62 6.70
C THR A 106 8.47 -4.50 7.86
N VAL A 107 7.98 -4.56 9.11
CA VAL A 107 8.85 -4.58 10.31
C VAL A 107 9.84 -5.72 10.25
N ARG A 108 9.41 -6.93 9.93
CA ARG A 108 10.30 -8.11 9.84
C ARG A 108 11.37 -7.96 8.76
N ILE A 109 11.03 -7.29 7.65
CA ILE A 109 11.98 -7.03 6.55
C ILE A 109 12.97 -5.95 7.00
N VAL A 110 12.47 -4.81 7.47
CA VAL A 110 13.28 -3.65 7.81
C VAL A 110 14.23 -3.95 8.99
N MET A 111 13.77 -4.69 10.01
CA MET A 111 14.60 -5.09 11.16
C MET A 111 15.90 -5.82 10.75
N ARG A 112 15.89 -6.57 9.64
CA ARG A 112 17.09 -7.28 9.16
C ARG A 112 18.20 -6.34 8.67
N PHE A 113 17.83 -5.10 8.31
CA PHE A 113 18.74 -4.09 7.77
C PHE A 113 18.89 -2.89 8.71
N SER A 114 18.23 -2.93 9.86
CA SER A 114 18.25 -1.84 10.84
C SER A 114 19.46 -1.94 11.76
N PRO A 115 20.10 -0.81 12.13
CA PRO A 115 21.20 -0.81 13.06
C PRO A 115 20.75 -1.21 14.47
N VAL A 116 21.65 -1.87 15.20
CA VAL A 116 21.47 -2.15 16.62
C VAL A 116 22.27 -1.14 17.43
N VAL A 117 21.59 -0.33 18.25
CA VAL A 117 22.19 0.66 19.12
C VAL A 117 21.82 0.32 20.56
N ASP A 118 22.79 0.18 21.43
CA ASP A 118 22.62 -0.21 22.84
C ASP A 118 21.77 -1.50 23.03
N GLY A 119 21.96 -2.48 22.13
CA GLY A 119 21.22 -3.76 22.18
C GLY A 119 19.76 -3.68 21.66
N VAL A 120 19.31 -2.52 21.18
CA VAL A 120 17.97 -2.29 20.64
C VAL A 120 18.03 -2.04 19.14
N THR A 121 17.22 -2.79 18.36
CA THR A 121 17.11 -2.56 16.91
C THR A 121 16.31 -1.29 16.64
N GLN A 122 16.94 -0.30 16.01
CA GLN A 122 16.30 0.97 15.67
C GLN A 122 15.63 0.86 14.29
N VAL A 123 14.31 0.70 14.27
CA VAL A 123 13.53 0.59 13.03
C VAL A 123 13.10 1.98 12.55
N SER A 124 13.54 2.37 11.35
CA SER A 124 13.13 3.62 10.71
C SER A 124 11.68 3.54 10.21
N ASN A 125 10.84 4.49 10.65
CA ASN A 125 9.46 4.58 10.14
C ASN A 125 9.42 4.90 8.64
N THR A 126 10.36 5.73 8.15
CA THR A 126 10.50 6.00 6.72
C THR A 126 10.79 4.73 5.92
N ALA A 127 11.66 3.85 6.43
CA ALA A 127 11.94 2.57 5.79
C ALA A 127 10.70 1.66 5.79
N LEU A 128 9.92 1.65 6.88
CA LEU A 128 8.66 0.89 6.94
C LEU A 128 7.67 1.34 5.86
N GLN A 129 7.47 2.65 5.73
CA GLN A 129 6.56 3.23 4.73
C GLN A 129 7.04 2.96 3.29
N ALA A 130 8.35 3.14 3.03
CA ALA A 130 8.93 2.89 1.72
C ALA A 130 8.81 1.40 1.30
N VAL A 131 9.15 0.48 2.20
CA VAL A 131 9.02 -0.97 1.95
C VAL A 131 7.56 -1.37 1.79
N GLY A 132 6.65 -0.79 2.58
CA GLY A 132 5.22 -1.02 2.45
C GLY A 132 4.69 -0.61 1.09
N LEU A 133 5.02 0.61 0.63
CA LEU A 133 4.66 1.09 -0.70
C LEU A 133 5.24 0.20 -1.81
N ALA A 134 6.52 -0.19 -1.70
CA ALA A 134 7.16 -1.06 -2.67
C ALA A 134 6.48 -2.44 -2.76
N LEU A 135 6.16 -3.07 -1.65
CA LEU A 135 5.44 -4.35 -1.61
C LEU A 135 4.05 -4.24 -2.25
N MET A 136 3.32 -3.17 -1.96
CA MET A 136 2.01 -2.91 -2.59
C MET A 136 2.14 -2.75 -4.10
N ALA A 137 3.13 -1.97 -4.57
CA ALA A 137 3.38 -1.76 -6.00
C ALA A 137 3.75 -3.07 -6.70
N ILE A 138 4.62 -3.89 -6.10
CA ILE A 138 5.00 -5.20 -6.63
C ILE A 138 3.80 -6.13 -6.72
N LEU A 139 3.02 -6.25 -5.65
CA LEU A 139 1.84 -7.12 -5.63
C LEU A 139 0.81 -6.71 -6.69
N PHE A 140 0.56 -5.42 -6.82
CA PHE A 140 -0.31 -4.87 -7.87
C PHE A 140 0.22 -5.18 -9.27
N ALA A 141 1.53 -4.97 -9.51
CA ALA A 141 2.17 -5.26 -10.79
C ALA A 141 2.05 -6.75 -11.15
N VAL A 142 2.37 -7.64 -10.21
CA VAL A 142 2.24 -9.09 -10.40
C VAL A 142 0.81 -9.47 -10.79
N ALA A 143 -0.18 -8.94 -10.10
CA ALA A 143 -1.60 -9.19 -10.40
C ALA A 143 -2.00 -8.67 -11.77
N TYR A 144 -1.60 -7.44 -12.10
CA TYR A 144 -1.87 -6.79 -13.38
C TYR A 144 -1.30 -7.59 -14.56
N PHE A 145 -0.01 -7.94 -14.49
CA PHE A 145 0.65 -8.67 -15.59
C PHE A 145 0.17 -10.13 -15.70
N SER A 146 -0.06 -10.80 -14.58
CA SER A 146 -0.62 -12.16 -14.57
C SER A 146 -2.00 -12.21 -15.24
N ALA A 147 -2.85 -11.22 -14.97
CA ALA A 147 -4.16 -11.13 -15.61
C ALA A 147 -4.06 -10.92 -17.13
N ARG A 148 -3.12 -10.09 -17.56
CA ARG A 148 -2.89 -9.84 -19.00
C ARG A 148 -2.32 -11.06 -19.74
N GLN A 149 -1.43 -11.80 -19.10
CA GLN A 149 -0.91 -13.04 -19.67
C GLN A 149 -2.03 -14.07 -19.86
N ARG A 150 -2.87 -14.25 -18.84
CA ARG A 150 -4.05 -15.16 -18.93
C ARG A 150 -5.00 -14.77 -20.06
N ALA A 151 -5.28 -13.46 -20.23
CA ALA A 151 -6.13 -12.99 -21.31
C ALA A 151 -5.54 -13.31 -22.69
N LYS A 152 -4.22 -13.16 -22.87
CA LYS A 152 -3.55 -13.53 -24.13
C LYS A 152 -3.61 -15.02 -24.41
N LEU A 153 -3.43 -15.89 -23.41
CA LEU A 153 -3.48 -17.34 -23.57
C LEU A 153 -4.90 -17.84 -23.89
N LEU A 154 -5.93 -17.13 -23.43
CA LEU A 154 -7.34 -17.47 -23.70
C LEU A 154 -7.89 -16.83 -24.99
N GLY A 155 -7.06 -16.17 -25.79
CA GLY A 155 -7.47 -15.55 -27.06
C GLY A 155 -8.45 -14.37 -26.89
N LYS A 156 -8.45 -13.72 -25.74
CA LYS A 156 -9.31 -12.56 -25.42
C LYS A 156 -8.54 -11.26 -25.35
#